data_64164289cde1795b1a3fe0544fbfa84d
#
_entry.id   64164289cde1795b1a3fe0544fbfa84d
#
_cell.length_a   1.000
_cell.length_b   1.000
_cell.length_c   1.000
_cell.angle_alpha   90.00
_cell.angle_beta   90.00
_cell.angle_gamma   90.00
#
_symmetry.space_group_name_H-M   'P 1'
#
loop_
_entity.id
_entity.type
_entity.pdbx_description
1 polymer ?
#
loop_
_entity_poly.entity_id
_entity_poly.type
_entity_poly.pdbx_seq_one_letter_code
_entity_poly.pdbx_strand_id
1 'polypeptide(L)'
;MSHIFPRHTKGSLPIAQRCDGPYIVDENGKRYLDASGGAAVSCLGHSDAEVIAAIQEKAGQLSFAHTGFVSSKPAESLADRLIAPAQDGTKFPA
;
A
#
# COMPACT_ATOMS: atom_id res chain seq x y z
N MET A 1 26.78 -7.00 7.78
CA MET A 1 26.26 -6.00 8.77
C MET A 1 25.35 -5.03 8.04
N SER A 2 24.17 -4.74 8.56
CA SER A 2 23.26 -3.76 7.96
C SER A 2 23.70 -2.32 8.28
N HIS A 3 23.61 -1.42 7.29
CA HIS A 3 23.81 0.02 7.48
C HIS A 3 22.49 0.77 7.71
N ILE A 4 21.38 0.03 7.77
CA ILE A 4 20.06 0.59 8.08
C ILE A 4 19.92 0.73 9.59
N PHE A 5 19.51 1.91 10.06
CA PHE A 5 19.19 2.12 11.47
C PHE A 5 17.92 1.34 11.84
N PRO A 6 18.00 0.31 12.70
CA PRO A 6 16.86 -0.53 13.01
C PRO A 6 15.90 0.14 14.01
N ARG A 7 14.63 -0.22 13.96
CA ARG A 7 13.66 0.20 14.97
C ARG A 7 13.89 -0.45 16.35
N HIS A 8 14.58 -1.58 16.37
CA HIS A 8 15.02 -2.26 17.57
C HIS A 8 16.34 -2.97 17.30
N THR A 9 17.15 -3.16 18.35
CA THR A 9 18.53 -3.68 18.26
C THR A 9 18.66 -5.15 18.63
N LYS A 10 17.55 -5.83 18.92
CA LYS A 10 17.55 -7.24 19.35
C LYS A 10 17.49 -8.20 18.17
N GLY A 11 18.55 -8.29 17.41
CA GLY A 11 18.69 -9.23 16.30
C GLY A 11 18.61 -8.59 14.91
N SER A 12 18.83 -9.40 13.88
CA SER A 12 18.70 -9.01 12.47
C SER A 12 17.29 -9.31 11.96
N LEU A 13 16.80 -8.44 11.08
CA LEU A 13 15.53 -8.65 10.39
C LEU A 13 15.75 -9.48 9.11
N PRO A 14 14.81 -10.37 8.75
CA PRO A 14 14.85 -11.02 7.45
C PRO A 14 14.71 -10.01 6.31
N ILE A 15 15.35 -10.29 5.19
CA ILE A 15 15.28 -9.44 4.01
C ILE A 15 14.12 -9.92 3.14
N ALA A 16 13.06 -9.12 3.05
CA ALA A 16 11.92 -9.40 2.20
C ALA A 16 12.32 -9.29 0.73
N GLN A 17 12.00 -10.29 -0.06
CA GLN A 17 12.32 -10.35 -1.49
C GLN A 17 11.09 -10.20 -2.37
N ARG A 18 9.98 -10.84 -2.03
CA ARG A 18 8.74 -10.83 -2.82
C ARG A 18 7.52 -11.01 -1.93
N CYS A 19 6.37 -10.79 -2.53
CA CYS A 19 5.08 -11.01 -1.92
C CYS A 19 4.30 -12.10 -2.67
N ASP A 20 3.42 -12.81 -1.95
CA ASP A 20 2.57 -13.86 -2.49
C ASP A 20 1.25 -13.89 -1.71
N GLY A 21 0.23 -13.20 -2.22
CA GLY A 21 -1.04 -13.01 -1.53
C GLY A 21 -0.85 -12.40 -0.14
N PRO A 22 -1.28 -13.09 0.94
CA PRO A 22 -1.11 -12.60 2.31
C PRO A 22 0.29 -12.84 2.88
N TYR A 23 1.21 -13.39 2.09
CA TYR A 23 2.55 -13.75 2.55
C TYR A 23 3.61 -12.79 2.05
N ILE A 24 4.60 -12.56 2.90
CA ILE A 24 5.90 -11.97 2.54
C ILE A 24 6.91 -13.12 2.50
N VAL A 25 7.75 -13.16 1.48
CA VAL A 25 8.76 -14.19 1.29
C VAL A 25 10.15 -13.56 1.35
N ASP A 26 11.01 -14.10 2.20
CA ASP A 26 12.38 -13.60 2.33
C ASP A 26 13.34 -14.16 1.27
N GLU A 27 14.57 -13.69 1.28
CA GLU A 27 15.63 -14.10 0.34
C GLU A 27 15.99 -15.60 0.43
N ASN A 28 15.66 -16.26 1.55
CA ASN A 28 15.88 -17.69 1.75
C ASN A 28 14.65 -18.53 1.38
N GLY A 29 13.58 -17.91 0.90
CA GLY A 29 12.34 -18.56 0.52
C GLY A 29 11.39 -18.85 1.68
N LYS A 30 11.70 -18.39 2.89
CA LYS A 30 10.80 -18.55 4.03
C LYS A 30 9.60 -17.62 3.92
N ARG A 31 8.42 -18.15 4.17
CA ARG A 31 7.14 -17.45 4.08
C ARG A 31 6.69 -16.96 5.46
N TYR A 32 6.27 -15.71 5.52
CA TYR A 32 5.70 -15.08 6.71
C TYR A 32 4.28 -14.63 6.41
N LEU A 33 3.31 -15.12 7.17
CA LEU A 33 1.93 -14.64 7.08
C LEU A 33 1.87 -13.23 7.67
N ASP A 34 1.43 -12.25 6.87
CA ASP A 34 1.21 -10.88 7.34
C ASP A 34 -0.15 -10.76 8.05
N ALA A 35 -0.21 -11.23 9.30
CA ALA A 35 -1.41 -11.15 10.12
C ALA A 35 -1.64 -9.76 10.73
N SER A 36 -0.65 -8.88 10.69
CA SER A 36 -0.75 -7.51 11.21
C SER A 36 -1.21 -6.49 10.16
N GLY A 37 -1.17 -6.87 8.89
CA GLY A 37 -1.52 -5.98 7.79
C GLY A 37 -0.61 -4.77 7.64
N GLY A 38 0.63 -4.81 8.18
CA GLY A 38 1.58 -3.70 8.07
C GLY A 38 1.05 -2.40 8.66
N ALA A 39 0.43 -2.42 9.82
CA ALA A 39 -0.30 -1.30 10.44
C ALA A 39 -1.53 -0.87 9.61
N ALA A 40 -2.32 -1.86 9.17
CA ALA A 40 -3.54 -1.71 8.37
C ALA A 40 -3.33 -1.19 6.93
N VAL A 41 -2.16 -1.44 6.36
CA VAL A 41 -1.81 -1.00 4.99
C VAL A 41 -2.16 -2.07 3.96
N SER A 42 -1.94 -3.35 4.25
CA SER A 42 -2.08 -4.46 3.30
C SER A 42 -3.46 -5.14 3.34
N CYS A 43 -4.54 -4.36 3.37
CA CYS A 43 -5.91 -4.87 3.45
C CYS A 43 -6.31 -5.80 2.29
N LEU A 44 -5.73 -5.62 1.11
CA LEU A 44 -5.93 -6.43 -0.10
C LEU A 44 -4.85 -7.52 -0.28
N GLY A 45 -4.01 -7.73 0.73
CA GLY A 45 -2.79 -8.54 0.59
C GLY A 45 -1.66 -7.78 -0.08
N HIS A 46 -0.61 -8.50 -0.46
CA HIS A 46 0.63 -7.93 -1.00
C HIS A 46 0.81 -8.11 -2.52
N SER A 47 -0.09 -8.82 -3.19
CA SER A 47 0.09 -9.18 -4.60
C SER A 47 -1.20 -9.07 -5.41
N ASP A 48 -2.08 -8.13 -5.07
CA ASP A 48 -3.27 -7.84 -5.88
C ASP A 48 -2.84 -7.31 -7.25
N ALA A 49 -3.12 -8.07 -8.30
CA ALA A 49 -2.63 -7.78 -9.65
C ALA A 49 -3.23 -6.50 -10.23
N GLU A 50 -4.49 -6.21 -9.93
CA GLU A 50 -5.18 -5.02 -10.42
C GLU A 50 -4.62 -3.74 -9.78
N VAL A 51 -4.40 -3.76 -8.47
CA VAL A 51 -3.80 -2.64 -7.75
C VAL A 51 -2.36 -2.40 -8.20
N ILE A 52 -1.56 -3.46 -8.34
CA ILE A 52 -0.17 -3.35 -8.81
C ILE A 52 -0.11 -2.76 -10.21
N ALA A 53 -0.95 -3.24 -11.15
CA ALA A 53 -0.99 -2.71 -12.51
C ALA A 53 -1.38 -1.22 -12.54
N ALA A 54 -2.34 -0.81 -11.73
CA ALA A 54 -2.73 0.59 -11.61
C ALA A 54 -1.60 1.47 -11.09
N ILE A 55 -0.85 1.00 -10.08
CA ILE A 55 0.32 1.71 -9.55
C ILE A 55 1.42 1.84 -10.61
N GLN A 56 1.74 0.75 -11.31
CA GLN A 56 2.75 0.74 -12.37
C GLN A 56 2.41 1.71 -13.50
N GLU A 57 1.15 1.71 -13.94
CA GLU A 57 0.67 2.64 -14.97
C GLU A 57 0.82 4.10 -14.51
N LYS A 58 0.34 4.42 -13.32
CA LYS A 58 0.38 5.79 -12.82
C LYS A 58 1.78 6.27 -12.47
N ALA A 59 2.64 5.42 -11.95
CA ALA A 59 4.04 5.74 -11.70
C ALA A 59 4.78 6.09 -13.00
N GLY A 60 4.44 5.45 -14.12
CA GLY A 60 4.99 5.76 -15.44
C GLY A 60 4.48 7.07 -16.05
N GLN A 61 3.31 7.56 -15.63
CA GLN A 61 2.70 8.80 -16.15
C GLN A 61 3.02 10.01 -15.27
N LEU A 62 2.88 9.85 -13.96
CA LEU A 62 3.01 10.92 -12.98
C LEU A 62 3.48 10.33 -11.64
N SER A 63 4.78 10.42 -11.38
CA SER A 63 5.38 9.86 -10.17
C SER A 63 5.08 10.67 -8.91
N PHE A 64 4.90 11.98 -9.07
CA PHE A 64 4.60 12.89 -7.95
C PHE A 64 3.84 14.13 -8.43
N ALA A 65 2.87 14.56 -7.64
CA ALA A 65 2.16 15.83 -7.83
C ALA A 65 2.02 16.55 -6.49
N HIS A 66 2.61 17.74 -6.39
CA HIS A 66 2.51 18.55 -5.18
C HIS A 66 1.12 19.19 -5.09
N THR A 67 0.34 18.79 -4.10
CA THR A 67 -1.07 19.19 -3.94
C THR A 67 -1.28 20.69 -3.71
N GLY A 68 -0.25 21.44 -3.40
CA GLY A 68 -0.30 22.90 -3.30
C GLY A 68 -0.42 23.61 -4.66
N PHE A 69 -0.13 22.93 -5.77
CA PHE A 69 -0.10 23.53 -7.10
C PHE A 69 -0.94 22.79 -8.14
N VAL A 70 -1.09 21.47 -7.98
CA VAL A 70 -1.77 20.62 -8.96
C VAL A 70 -2.58 19.54 -8.27
N SER A 71 -3.62 19.07 -8.94
CA SER A 71 -4.38 17.88 -8.57
C SER A 71 -4.09 16.73 -9.55
N SER A 72 -4.65 15.57 -9.30
CA SER A 72 -4.55 14.41 -10.20
C SER A 72 -5.90 13.71 -10.35
N LYS A 73 -6.13 13.10 -11.51
CA LYS A 73 -7.38 12.36 -11.76
C LYS A 73 -7.67 11.26 -10.72
N PRO A 74 -6.70 10.44 -10.28
CA PRO A 74 -6.97 9.46 -9.23
C PRO A 74 -7.42 10.09 -7.91
N ALA A 75 -6.84 11.24 -7.52
CA ALA A 75 -7.23 11.95 -6.30
C ALA A 75 -8.66 12.48 -6.40
N GLU A 76 -9.02 13.13 -7.52
CA GLU A 76 -10.37 13.63 -7.76
C GLU A 76 -11.39 12.48 -7.77
N SER A 77 -11.11 11.38 -8.48
CA SER A 77 -11.99 10.21 -8.53
C SER A 77 -12.21 9.57 -7.15
N LEU A 78 -11.18 9.54 -6.30
CA LEU A 78 -11.33 9.06 -4.92
C LEU A 78 -12.21 10.00 -4.10
N ALA A 79 -11.99 11.32 -4.21
CA ALA A 79 -12.79 12.31 -3.53
C ALA A 79 -14.28 12.21 -3.91
N ASP A 80 -14.58 12.08 -5.20
CA ASP A 80 -15.94 11.91 -5.69
C ASP A 80 -16.61 10.66 -5.09
N ARG A 81 -15.90 9.54 -5.04
CA ARG A 81 -16.41 8.29 -4.45
C ARG A 81 -16.67 8.39 -2.96
N LEU A 82 -15.87 9.17 -2.23
CA LEU A 82 -16.05 9.37 -0.80
C LEU A 82 -17.22 10.33 -0.49
N ILE A 83 -17.46 11.33 -1.37
CA ILE A 83 -18.48 12.35 -1.16
C ILE A 83 -19.85 11.88 -1.63
N ALA A 84 -19.96 11.09 -2.70
CA ALA A 84 -21.22 10.67 -3.27
C ALA A 84 -22.20 10.05 -2.25
N PRO A 85 -21.81 9.13 -1.37
CA PRO A 85 -22.69 8.59 -0.34
C PRO A 85 -23.16 9.64 0.67
N ALA A 86 -22.34 10.66 0.94
CA ALA A 86 -22.69 11.73 1.88
C ALA A 86 -23.73 12.68 1.28
N GLN A 87 -23.70 12.93 -0.03
CA GLN A 87 -24.66 13.75 -0.74
C GLN A 87 -26.04 13.08 -0.83
N ASP A 88 -26.09 11.76 -0.96
CA ASP A 88 -27.32 10.97 -1.01
C ASP A 88 -27.95 10.75 0.38
N GLY A 89 -27.41 11.33 1.45
CA GLY A 89 -27.88 11.13 2.81
C GLY A 89 -27.59 9.72 3.36
N THR A 90 -26.80 8.92 2.67
CA THR A 90 -26.37 7.62 3.12
C THR A 90 -25.35 7.82 4.24
N LYS A 91 -25.66 7.33 5.43
CA LYS A 91 -24.68 7.34 6.53
C LYS A 91 -23.55 6.39 6.20
N PHE A 92 -22.31 6.84 6.37
CA PHE A 92 -21.18 5.94 6.34
C PHE A 92 -21.41 4.84 7.39
N PRO A 93 -21.19 3.56 7.06
CA PRO A 93 -21.24 2.52 8.06
C PRO A 93 -20.24 2.85 9.16
N ALA A 94 -20.70 2.76 10.39
CA ALA A 94 -19.89 3.02 11.57
C ALA A 94 -18.77 1.98 11.72
#